data_7abb2405abb416f5636855ea48503819
#
_entry.id   7abb2405abb416f5636855ea48503819
#
_cell.length_a   1.000
_cell.length_b   1.000
_cell.length_c   1.000
_cell.angle_alpha   90.00
_cell.angle_beta   90.00
_cell.angle_gamma   90.00
#
_symmetry.space_group_name_H-M   'P 1'
#
loop_
_entity.id
_entity.type
_entity.pdbx_description
1 polymer ?
#
loop_
_entity_poly.entity_id
_entity_poly.type
_entity_poly.pdbx_seq_one_letter_code
_entity_poly.pdbx_strand_id
1 'polypeptide(L)'
;MVSVRIAEKKLWVDDESILLLSGEVHYWRLDPANRQPVLRRAREMGVQVIATYVCWDFHEIEPGRYDFRGATDPRRDLLGFLDLLTVEGFWIILRPGPYIYSEWRNNGVPDDAARFHRLDPAFQERARPYMQAVVDATQAYLATRGGRIILWQADNEIDPWAPWYTEQLGLGQTPGPFQDFLRKRYVDAGHLNSAWETDYASIDDARAVSEMFPARPDLMRRYLDFVRFQHWYVTRVADWAVRAYRNYGVDVPIYLNAYSGAAIQPWAELEALADLAGPDIYPSREFALRSEEHRKFMEAVRYT
;
A
#
# COMPACT_ATOMS: atom_id res chain seq x y z
N MET A 1 -16.65 -11.41 -21.90
CA MET A 1 -15.87 -10.58 -20.97
C MET A 1 -15.13 -11.56 -20.07
N VAL A 2 -13.83 -11.38 -19.89
CA VAL A 2 -13.02 -12.21 -18.98
C VAL A 2 -13.42 -11.91 -17.56
N SER A 3 -13.66 -12.92 -16.73
CA SER A 3 -13.91 -12.74 -15.30
C SER A 3 -12.61 -12.90 -14.52
N VAL A 4 -12.36 -12.03 -13.56
CA VAL A 4 -11.25 -12.18 -12.62
C VAL A 4 -11.80 -12.19 -11.21
N ARG A 5 -11.52 -13.23 -10.44
CA ARG A 5 -12.07 -13.41 -9.09
C ARG A 5 -11.10 -14.12 -8.17
N ILE A 6 -11.23 -13.86 -6.90
CA ILE A 6 -10.58 -14.62 -5.83
C ILE A 6 -11.63 -15.55 -5.22
N ALA A 7 -11.37 -16.84 -5.28
CA ALA A 7 -12.23 -17.87 -4.72
C ALA A 7 -11.37 -19.06 -4.30
N GLU A 8 -11.75 -19.75 -3.21
CA GLU A 8 -11.05 -20.93 -2.72
C GLU A 8 -9.54 -20.68 -2.47
N LYS A 9 -9.19 -19.49 -2.00
CA LYS A 9 -7.79 -19.04 -1.79
C LYS A 9 -6.93 -19.05 -3.07
N LYS A 10 -7.55 -18.89 -4.24
CA LYS A 10 -6.89 -18.83 -5.56
C LYS A 10 -7.40 -17.63 -6.33
N LEU A 11 -6.54 -17.11 -7.20
CA LEU A 11 -6.93 -16.17 -8.25
C LEU A 11 -7.37 -16.97 -9.48
N TRP A 12 -8.54 -16.64 -9.99
CA TRP A 12 -9.12 -17.26 -11.19
C TRP A 12 -9.24 -16.20 -12.28
N VAL A 13 -8.87 -16.58 -13.49
CA VAL A 13 -9.15 -15.84 -14.72
C VAL A 13 -10.03 -16.76 -15.56
N ASP A 14 -11.30 -16.41 -15.72
CA ASP A 14 -12.34 -17.31 -16.20
C ASP A 14 -12.37 -18.62 -15.38
N ASP A 15 -12.13 -19.76 -16.00
CA ASP A 15 -12.11 -21.08 -15.36
C ASP A 15 -10.70 -21.59 -15.03
N GLU A 16 -9.66 -20.78 -15.27
CA GLU A 16 -8.28 -21.15 -15.02
C GLU A 16 -7.76 -20.50 -13.71
N SER A 17 -7.21 -21.30 -12.81
CA SER A 17 -6.55 -20.78 -11.62
C SER A 17 -5.12 -20.36 -11.96
N ILE A 18 -4.77 -19.13 -11.61
CA ILE A 18 -3.45 -18.56 -11.86
C ILE A 18 -2.59 -18.77 -10.62
N LEU A 19 -1.42 -19.40 -10.80
CA LEU A 19 -0.39 -19.40 -9.77
C LEU A 19 0.29 -18.03 -9.75
N LEU A 20 0.14 -17.29 -8.64
CA LEU A 20 0.75 -15.96 -8.47
C LEU A 20 2.27 -16.05 -8.17
N LEU A 21 3.02 -16.78 -9.01
CA LEU A 21 4.49 -16.65 -9.01
C LEU A 21 4.83 -15.37 -9.78
N SER A 22 4.95 -14.28 -9.05
CA SER A 22 5.19 -12.95 -9.60
C SER A 22 6.64 -12.53 -9.46
N GLY A 23 7.17 -11.90 -10.53
CA GLY A 23 8.40 -11.10 -10.47
C GLY A 23 8.07 -9.62 -10.49
N GLU A 24 8.87 -8.80 -9.83
CA GLU A 24 8.69 -7.34 -9.84
C GLU A 24 9.68 -6.70 -10.81
N VAL A 25 9.17 -5.89 -11.76
CA VAL A 25 9.98 -5.19 -12.76
C VAL A 25 9.49 -3.75 -12.89
N HIS A 26 10.34 -2.81 -12.49
CA HIS A 26 10.04 -1.38 -12.58
C HIS A 26 10.58 -0.82 -13.90
N TYR A 27 9.69 -0.68 -14.92
CA TYR A 27 10.03 -0.19 -16.26
C TYR A 27 10.73 1.19 -16.25
N TRP A 28 10.38 2.04 -15.30
CA TRP A 28 10.94 3.39 -15.16
C TRP A 28 12.36 3.42 -14.58
N ARG A 29 12.86 2.31 -14.05
CA ARG A 29 14.25 2.12 -13.62
C ARG A 29 15.14 1.51 -14.69
N LEU A 30 14.55 0.97 -15.75
CA LEU A 30 15.27 0.30 -16.81
C LEU A 30 15.45 1.22 -18.02
N ASP A 31 16.60 1.12 -18.68
CA ASP A 31 16.70 1.56 -20.05
C ASP A 31 15.64 0.82 -20.89
N PRO A 32 14.84 1.52 -21.71
CA PRO A 32 13.82 0.87 -22.54
C PRO A 32 14.33 -0.32 -23.37
N ALA A 33 15.57 -0.26 -23.86
CA ALA A 33 16.19 -1.35 -24.61
C ALA A 33 16.40 -2.64 -23.79
N ASN A 34 16.47 -2.51 -22.45
CA ASN A 34 16.67 -3.64 -21.54
C ASN A 34 15.36 -4.27 -21.06
N ARG A 35 14.20 -3.68 -21.30
CA ARG A 35 12.91 -4.18 -20.80
C ARG A 35 12.61 -5.58 -21.32
N GLN A 36 12.69 -5.78 -22.64
CA GLN A 36 12.40 -7.09 -23.24
C GLN A 36 13.42 -8.18 -22.84
N PRO A 37 14.73 -7.96 -22.83
CA PRO A 37 15.69 -8.94 -22.31
C PRO A 37 15.40 -9.36 -20.87
N VAL A 38 15.07 -8.41 -19.97
CA VAL A 38 14.71 -8.72 -18.57
C VAL A 38 13.46 -9.58 -18.49
N LEU A 39 12.40 -9.26 -19.23
CA LEU A 39 11.18 -10.04 -19.26
C LEU A 39 11.38 -11.47 -19.80
N ARG A 40 12.22 -11.64 -20.83
CA ARG A 40 12.57 -12.99 -21.31
C ARG A 40 13.26 -13.82 -20.23
N ARG A 41 14.18 -13.24 -19.48
CA ARG A 41 14.82 -13.91 -18.34
C ARG A 41 13.81 -14.27 -17.25
N ALA A 42 12.89 -13.38 -16.91
CA ALA A 42 11.83 -13.68 -15.96
C ALA A 42 10.99 -14.89 -16.42
N ARG A 43 10.67 -14.97 -17.70
CA ARG A 43 9.94 -16.10 -18.26
C ARG A 43 10.74 -17.40 -18.20
N GLU A 44 12.04 -17.38 -18.55
CA GLU A 44 12.95 -18.53 -18.44
C GLU A 44 13.01 -19.07 -17.00
N MET A 45 12.82 -18.20 -15.99
CA MET A 45 12.72 -18.55 -14.57
C MET A 45 11.33 -19.12 -14.18
N GLY A 46 10.36 -19.17 -15.09
CA GLY A 46 9.01 -19.66 -14.80
C GLY A 46 8.04 -18.60 -14.24
N VAL A 47 8.44 -17.32 -14.21
CA VAL A 47 7.56 -16.22 -13.77
C VAL A 47 6.40 -16.08 -14.75
N GLN A 48 5.17 -16.03 -14.23
CA GLN A 48 3.94 -15.91 -15.00
C GLN A 48 3.29 -14.54 -14.88
N VAL A 49 3.58 -13.83 -13.81
CA VAL A 49 2.98 -12.55 -13.46
C VAL A 49 4.07 -11.52 -13.23
N ILE A 50 3.94 -10.34 -13.82
CA ILE A 50 4.83 -9.20 -13.54
C ILE A 50 4.08 -8.15 -12.73
N ALA A 51 4.63 -7.82 -11.57
CA ALA A 51 4.22 -6.67 -10.78
C ALA A 51 5.04 -5.44 -11.18
N THR A 52 4.41 -4.28 -11.25
CA THR A 52 5.12 -3.02 -11.47
C THR A 52 4.44 -1.86 -10.76
N TYR A 53 5.25 -1.01 -10.13
CA TYR A 53 4.79 0.27 -9.62
C TYR A 53 4.63 1.31 -10.74
N VAL A 54 3.69 2.23 -10.53
CA VAL A 54 3.60 3.49 -11.29
C VAL A 54 3.96 4.62 -10.33
N CYS A 55 5.10 5.26 -10.52
CA CYS A 55 5.60 6.30 -9.63
C CYS A 55 4.96 7.64 -9.97
N TRP A 56 4.13 8.17 -9.07
CA TRP A 56 3.46 9.45 -9.26
C TRP A 56 4.43 10.60 -9.52
N ASP A 57 5.40 10.79 -8.63
CA ASP A 57 6.41 11.84 -8.75
C ASP A 57 7.23 11.78 -10.05
N PHE A 58 7.43 10.60 -10.62
CA PHE A 58 8.14 10.43 -11.88
C PHE A 58 7.27 10.73 -13.11
N HIS A 59 5.99 10.33 -13.07
CA HIS A 59 5.08 10.50 -14.20
C HIS A 59 4.47 11.89 -14.30
N GLU A 60 4.36 12.61 -13.19
CA GLU A 60 3.89 13.99 -13.18
C GLU A 60 5.01 14.93 -13.65
N ILE A 61 4.83 15.49 -14.84
CA ILE A 61 5.80 16.40 -15.45
C ILE A 61 5.57 17.85 -15.04
N GLU A 62 4.35 18.19 -14.69
CA GLU A 62 3.89 19.42 -14.07
C GLU A 62 2.64 19.09 -13.25
N PRO A 63 2.27 19.88 -12.23
CA PRO A 63 1.10 19.58 -11.41
C PRO A 63 -0.16 19.31 -12.25
N GLY A 64 -0.71 18.08 -12.11
CA GLY A 64 -1.87 17.62 -12.85
C GLY A 64 -1.62 17.22 -14.32
N ARG A 65 -0.39 17.26 -14.80
CA ARG A 65 -0.02 16.82 -16.16
C ARG A 65 0.90 15.61 -16.11
N TYR A 66 0.46 14.51 -16.68
CA TYR A 66 1.13 13.22 -16.59
C TYR A 66 1.61 12.74 -17.96
N ASP A 67 2.78 12.08 -17.99
CA ASP A 67 3.30 11.37 -19.14
C ASP A 67 3.35 9.86 -18.87
N PHE A 68 2.46 9.11 -19.52
CA PHE A 68 2.42 7.64 -19.47
C PHE A 68 2.81 7.00 -20.80
N ARG A 69 3.27 7.82 -21.78
CA ARG A 69 3.65 7.35 -23.14
C ARG A 69 5.12 7.62 -23.47
N GLY A 70 5.90 8.10 -22.53
CA GLY A 70 7.31 8.35 -22.74
C GLY A 70 7.63 9.54 -23.67
N ALA A 71 6.70 10.49 -23.82
CA ALA A 71 6.89 11.65 -24.68
C ALA A 71 7.97 12.61 -24.17
N THR A 72 8.15 12.70 -22.86
CA THR A 72 9.13 13.57 -22.21
C THR A 72 10.38 12.83 -21.74
N ASP A 73 10.25 11.56 -21.42
CA ASP A 73 11.34 10.64 -21.05
C ASP A 73 10.89 9.22 -21.44
N PRO A 74 11.63 8.49 -22.32
CA PRO A 74 11.26 7.14 -22.73
C PRO A 74 11.03 6.15 -21.59
N ARG A 75 11.61 6.42 -20.40
CA ARG A 75 11.37 5.59 -19.22
C ARG A 75 9.96 5.77 -18.64
N ARG A 76 9.25 6.87 -18.96
CA ARG A 76 7.85 7.12 -18.57
C ARG A 76 6.84 6.34 -19.40
N ASP A 77 7.28 5.58 -20.40
CA ASP A 77 6.39 4.80 -21.27
C ASP A 77 5.82 3.58 -20.52
N LEU A 78 4.81 3.83 -19.69
CA LEU A 78 4.02 2.82 -19.01
C LEU A 78 3.22 1.99 -20.05
N LEU A 79 2.55 2.67 -20.98
CA LEU A 79 1.64 1.97 -21.89
C LEU A 79 2.41 1.04 -22.84
N GLY A 80 3.55 1.49 -23.39
CA GLY A 80 4.43 0.61 -24.17
C GLY A 80 5.00 -0.56 -23.35
N PHE A 81 5.21 -0.38 -22.04
CA PHE A 81 5.60 -1.50 -21.18
C PHE A 81 4.47 -2.49 -20.95
N LEU A 82 3.21 -2.03 -20.77
CA LEU A 82 2.05 -2.91 -20.67
C LEU A 82 1.78 -3.67 -21.97
N ASP A 83 1.97 -3.01 -23.13
CA ASP A 83 1.91 -3.67 -24.45
C ASP A 83 2.98 -4.76 -24.56
N LEU A 84 4.21 -4.47 -24.14
CA LEU A 84 5.31 -5.45 -24.15
C LEU A 84 5.00 -6.65 -23.24
N LEU A 85 4.48 -6.42 -22.02
CA LEU A 85 4.04 -7.50 -21.12
C LEU A 85 2.95 -8.37 -21.74
N THR A 86 2.02 -7.74 -22.47
CA THR A 86 0.95 -8.44 -23.17
C THR A 86 1.50 -9.31 -24.29
N VAL A 87 2.40 -8.79 -25.12
CA VAL A 87 3.07 -9.53 -26.21
C VAL A 87 3.90 -10.68 -25.65
N GLU A 88 4.63 -10.44 -24.57
CA GLU A 88 5.41 -11.47 -23.89
C GLU A 88 4.53 -12.45 -23.09
N GLY A 89 3.21 -12.28 -23.02
CA GLY A 89 2.20 -13.19 -22.44
C GLY A 89 2.16 -13.23 -20.93
N PHE A 90 2.63 -12.19 -20.23
CA PHE A 90 2.52 -12.09 -18.78
C PHE A 90 1.14 -11.61 -18.34
N TRP A 91 0.69 -12.11 -17.20
CA TRP A 91 -0.31 -11.41 -16.40
C TRP A 91 0.34 -10.26 -15.64
N ILE A 92 -0.46 -9.26 -15.22
CA ILE A 92 0.06 -8.01 -14.67
C ILE A 92 -0.60 -7.73 -13.33
N ILE A 93 0.23 -7.36 -12.34
CA ILE A 93 -0.18 -6.70 -11.11
C ILE A 93 0.22 -5.23 -11.23
N LEU A 94 -0.76 -4.32 -11.29
CA LEU A 94 -0.47 -2.89 -11.35
C LEU A 94 -0.51 -2.28 -9.95
N ARG A 95 0.54 -1.51 -9.61
CA ARG A 95 0.77 -0.96 -8.27
C ARG A 95 0.95 0.57 -8.34
N PRO A 96 -0.14 1.35 -8.54
CA PRO A 96 -0.02 2.80 -8.80
C PRO A 96 0.11 3.67 -7.56
N GLY A 97 0.03 3.13 -6.38
CA GLY A 97 0.14 3.91 -5.15
C GLY A 97 -1.19 4.52 -4.68
N PRO A 98 -1.18 5.78 -4.19
CA PRO A 98 -0.24 6.92 -4.38
C PRO A 98 1.17 6.75 -3.83
N TYR A 99 1.34 6.16 -2.66
CA TYR A 99 2.66 5.78 -2.14
C TYR A 99 3.11 4.45 -2.74
N ILE A 100 4.37 4.38 -3.16
CA ILE A 100 4.96 3.15 -3.70
C ILE A 100 6.19 2.72 -2.91
N TYR A 101 6.76 3.60 -2.09
CA TYR A 101 8.07 3.48 -1.46
C TYR A 101 9.17 3.23 -2.50
N SER A 102 9.51 1.98 -2.74
CA SER A 102 10.39 1.56 -3.83
C SER A 102 11.69 2.38 -3.93
N GLU A 103 12.27 2.79 -2.80
CA GLU A 103 13.46 3.63 -2.67
C GLU A 103 13.44 4.86 -3.60
N TRP A 104 12.27 5.43 -3.84
CA TRP A 104 12.10 6.70 -4.53
C TRP A 104 11.95 7.84 -3.53
N ARG A 105 12.40 9.04 -3.90
CA ARG A 105 12.22 10.23 -3.06
C ARG A 105 10.75 10.39 -2.66
N ASN A 106 10.50 10.85 -1.44
CA ASN A 106 9.16 11.00 -0.87
C ASN A 106 8.26 9.77 -1.06
N ASN A 107 8.86 8.58 -1.21
CA ASN A 107 8.13 7.32 -1.43
C ASN A 107 7.25 7.31 -2.68
N GLY A 108 7.63 8.05 -3.71
CA GLY A 108 6.95 8.15 -4.98
C GLY A 108 5.95 9.29 -5.11
N VAL A 109 5.82 10.12 -4.08
CA VAL A 109 4.85 11.24 -4.02
C VAL A 109 5.56 12.58 -4.31
N PRO A 110 4.96 13.51 -5.08
CA PRO A 110 5.50 14.85 -5.31
C PRO A 110 5.67 15.67 -4.02
N ASP A 111 6.66 16.59 -3.99
CA ASP A 111 7.04 17.38 -2.81
C ASP A 111 5.86 18.16 -2.19
N ASP A 112 4.97 18.69 -3.02
CA ASP A 112 3.83 19.48 -2.57
C ASP A 112 2.74 18.63 -1.89
N ALA A 113 2.64 17.34 -2.22
CA ALA A 113 1.73 16.39 -1.59
C ALA A 113 2.38 15.66 -0.38
N ALA A 114 3.67 15.36 -0.46
CA ALA A 114 4.38 14.57 0.56
C ALA A 114 4.44 15.24 1.95
N ARG A 115 4.18 16.54 2.04
CA ARG A 115 4.10 17.28 3.31
C ARG A 115 2.83 17.02 4.12
N PHE A 116 1.86 16.31 3.57
CA PHE A 116 0.61 15.98 4.22
C PHE A 116 0.53 14.48 4.50
N HIS A 117 -0.11 14.09 5.59
CA HIS A 117 -0.40 12.68 5.83
C HIS A 117 -1.57 12.18 4.95
N ARG A 118 -1.68 10.88 4.74
CA ARG A 118 -2.64 10.27 3.79
C ARG A 118 -4.13 10.57 4.07
N LEU A 119 -4.51 10.87 5.32
CA LEU A 119 -5.88 11.29 5.68
C LEU A 119 -6.10 12.80 5.62
N ASP A 120 -5.07 13.59 5.37
CA ASP A 120 -5.23 15.02 5.18
C ASP A 120 -6.05 15.30 3.92
N PRO A 121 -7.13 16.09 3.98
CA PRO A 121 -7.91 16.45 2.80
C PRO A 121 -7.06 17.03 1.67
N ALA A 122 -6.04 17.84 1.98
CA ALA A 122 -5.15 18.42 0.99
C ALA A 122 -4.33 17.34 0.25
N PHE A 123 -3.86 16.29 0.95
CA PHE A 123 -3.25 15.14 0.31
C PHE A 123 -4.22 14.43 -0.63
N GLN A 124 -5.42 14.13 -0.13
CA GLN A 124 -6.41 13.38 -0.89
C GLN A 124 -6.89 14.15 -2.13
N GLU A 125 -7.10 15.46 -2.02
CA GLU A 125 -7.45 16.31 -3.15
C GLU A 125 -6.34 16.34 -4.20
N ARG A 126 -5.09 16.40 -3.76
CA ARG A 126 -3.91 16.42 -4.65
C ARG A 126 -3.65 15.07 -5.32
N ALA A 127 -3.94 13.95 -4.64
CA ALA A 127 -3.73 12.60 -5.16
C ALA A 127 -4.83 12.16 -6.17
N ARG A 128 -6.07 12.61 -6.01
CA ARG A 128 -7.21 12.18 -6.85
C ARG A 128 -6.96 12.33 -8.35
N PRO A 129 -6.47 13.48 -8.88
CA PRO A 129 -6.21 13.63 -10.32
C PRO A 129 -5.19 12.61 -10.84
N TYR A 130 -4.14 12.30 -10.07
CA TYR A 130 -3.17 11.28 -10.44
C TYR A 130 -3.79 9.88 -10.48
N MET A 131 -4.52 9.50 -9.42
CA MET A 131 -5.17 8.21 -9.35
C MET A 131 -6.14 8.00 -10.52
N GLN A 132 -6.96 9.02 -10.82
CA GLN A 132 -7.87 9.00 -11.97
C GLN A 132 -7.09 8.87 -13.29
N ALA A 133 -6.05 9.68 -13.50
CA ALA A 133 -5.25 9.68 -14.73
C ALA A 133 -4.58 8.31 -15.01
N VAL A 134 -4.08 7.62 -13.96
CA VAL A 134 -3.54 6.28 -14.11
C VAL A 134 -4.63 5.30 -14.53
N VAL A 135 -5.81 5.34 -13.90
CA VAL A 135 -6.93 4.45 -14.29
C VAL A 135 -7.36 4.73 -15.72
N ASP A 136 -7.55 6.01 -16.11
CA ASP A 136 -7.94 6.38 -17.47
C ASP A 136 -6.93 5.88 -18.52
N ALA A 137 -5.64 5.99 -18.22
CA ALA A 137 -4.58 5.52 -19.10
C ALA A 137 -4.53 3.99 -19.22
N THR A 138 -4.87 3.26 -18.15
CA THR A 138 -4.63 1.81 -18.10
C THR A 138 -5.90 0.96 -18.13
N GLN A 139 -7.09 1.55 -18.12
CA GLN A 139 -8.36 0.81 -18.08
C GLN A 139 -8.54 -0.22 -19.21
N ALA A 140 -8.02 0.06 -20.41
CA ALA A 140 -8.07 -0.89 -21.53
C ALA A 140 -7.21 -2.15 -21.31
N TYR A 141 -6.26 -2.08 -20.37
CA TYR A 141 -5.40 -3.20 -20.00
C TYR A 141 -5.96 -4.07 -18.87
N LEU A 142 -7.10 -3.69 -18.27
CA LEU A 142 -7.78 -4.55 -17.29
C LEU A 142 -8.25 -5.85 -17.94
N ALA A 143 -8.04 -6.98 -17.30
CA ALA A 143 -8.39 -8.29 -17.86
C ALA A 143 -9.89 -8.41 -18.13
N THR A 144 -10.74 -7.81 -17.31
CA THR A 144 -12.19 -7.68 -17.51
C THR A 144 -12.56 -6.93 -18.80
N ARG A 145 -11.64 -6.18 -19.38
CA ARG A 145 -11.79 -5.43 -20.65
C ARG A 145 -10.95 -5.99 -21.79
N GLY A 146 -10.41 -7.21 -21.63
CA GLY A 146 -9.60 -7.90 -22.64
C GLY A 146 -8.11 -7.66 -22.54
N GLY A 147 -7.63 -6.91 -21.54
CA GLY A 147 -6.22 -6.73 -21.26
C GLY A 147 -5.63 -7.82 -20.35
N ARG A 148 -4.56 -7.51 -19.65
CA ARG A 148 -3.82 -8.47 -18.82
C ARG A 148 -3.59 -8.05 -17.36
N ILE A 149 -4.10 -6.93 -16.92
CA ILE A 149 -4.06 -6.54 -15.49
C ILE A 149 -5.11 -7.36 -14.74
N ILE A 150 -4.64 -8.26 -13.87
CA ILE A 150 -5.49 -9.18 -13.10
C ILE A 150 -5.59 -8.81 -11.62
N LEU A 151 -4.69 -7.97 -11.13
CA LEU A 151 -4.70 -7.45 -9.76
C LEU A 151 -4.29 -5.97 -9.77
N TRP A 152 -4.88 -5.22 -8.86
CA TRP A 152 -4.60 -3.82 -8.62
C TRP A 152 -4.25 -3.59 -7.15
N GLN A 153 -3.11 -2.96 -6.86
CA GLN A 153 -2.78 -2.57 -5.50
C GLN A 153 -3.29 -1.17 -5.20
N ALA A 154 -3.97 -1.01 -4.07
CA ALA A 154 -4.41 0.29 -3.60
C ALA A 154 -3.47 0.80 -2.49
N ASP A 155 -2.63 1.76 -2.83
CA ASP A 155 -1.55 2.29 -1.97
C ASP A 155 -0.47 1.22 -1.66
N ASN A 156 0.54 1.55 -0.86
CA ASN A 156 1.57 0.61 -0.45
C ASN A 156 1.91 0.79 1.02
N GLU A 157 1.94 -0.31 1.77
CA GLU A 157 2.37 -0.36 3.17
C GLU A 157 1.86 0.83 3.99
N ILE A 158 0.55 0.93 4.15
CA ILE A 158 -0.07 2.03 4.89
C ILE A 158 0.41 1.99 6.33
N ASP A 159 1.28 2.93 6.71
CA ASP A 159 1.94 2.96 8.00
C ASP A 159 1.91 4.35 8.62
N PRO A 160 1.30 4.52 9.82
CA PRO A 160 1.35 5.77 10.57
C PRO A 160 2.69 6.03 11.26
N TRP A 161 3.58 5.03 11.32
CA TRP A 161 4.89 5.16 11.94
C TRP A 161 5.95 5.84 11.07
N ALA A 162 5.62 6.15 9.83
CA ALA A 162 6.57 6.81 8.96
C ALA A 162 7.10 8.10 9.62
N PRO A 163 8.41 8.22 9.83
CA PRO A 163 8.98 9.31 10.64
C PRO A 163 8.65 10.71 10.13
N TRP A 164 8.44 10.83 8.81
CA TRP A 164 8.23 12.12 8.13
C TRP A 164 6.88 12.77 8.40
N TYR A 165 5.88 12.07 8.94
CA TYR A 165 4.60 12.69 9.32
C TYR A 165 4.15 12.42 10.75
N THR A 166 5.09 12.03 11.62
CA THR A 166 4.83 11.82 13.05
C THR A 166 4.21 13.05 13.71
N GLU A 167 4.75 14.25 13.45
CA GLU A 167 4.20 15.51 13.95
C GLU A 167 2.80 15.79 13.41
N GLN A 168 2.58 15.55 12.14
CA GLN A 168 1.29 15.78 11.47
C GLN A 168 0.19 14.86 12.00
N LEU A 169 0.55 13.68 12.51
CA LEU A 169 -0.40 12.74 13.11
C LEU A 169 -0.72 13.03 14.59
N GLY A 170 -0.07 14.00 15.20
CA GLY A 170 -0.21 14.27 16.64
C GLY A 170 0.56 13.30 17.54
N LEU A 171 1.56 12.61 16.98
CA LEU A 171 2.41 11.68 17.73
C LEU A 171 3.65 12.37 18.31
N GLY A 172 3.97 13.58 17.85
CA GLY A 172 5.03 14.44 18.35
C GLY A 172 4.51 15.50 19.34
N GLN A 173 4.92 16.76 19.14
CA GLN A 173 4.58 17.85 20.03
C GLN A 173 3.25 18.56 19.68
N THR A 174 2.92 18.60 18.39
CA THR A 174 1.72 19.30 17.90
C THR A 174 0.51 18.34 17.93
N PRO A 175 -0.67 18.77 18.41
CA PRO A 175 -1.89 17.97 18.31
C PRO A 175 -2.28 17.69 16.87
N GLY A 176 -2.90 16.52 16.63
CA GLY A 176 -3.31 16.08 15.30
C GLY A 176 -4.35 14.94 15.33
N PRO A 177 -4.44 14.14 14.30
CA PRO A 177 -5.40 13.03 14.21
C PRO A 177 -5.43 12.09 15.40
N PHE A 178 -4.30 11.90 16.09
CA PHE A 178 -4.27 11.08 17.30
C PHE A 178 -5.13 11.67 18.42
N GLN A 179 -5.04 12.98 18.67
CA GLN A 179 -5.87 13.66 19.66
C GLN A 179 -7.34 13.69 19.25
N ASP A 180 -7.63 13.81 17.94
CA ASP A 180 -9.01 13.72 17.43
C ASP A 180 -9.60 12.31 17.63
N PHE A 181 -8.78 11.26 17.45
CA PHE A 181 -9.15 9.90 17.78
C PHE A 181 -9.45 9.75 19.29
N LEU A 182 -8.60 10.29 20.15
CA LEU A 182 -8.81 10.25 21.60
C LEU A 182 -10.09 10.99 22.03
N ARG A 183 -10.41 12.16 21.45
CA ARG A 183 -11.67 12.89 21.70
C ARG A 183 -12.93 12.09 21.35
N LYS A 184 -12.85 11.21 20.35
CA LYS A 184 -13.95 10.30 20.01
C LYS A 184 -14.10 9.15 20.99
N ARG A 185 -13.03 8.81 21.70
CA ARG A 185 -12.96 7.70 22.63
C ARG A 185 -13.23 8.12 24.07
N TYR A 186 -12.77 9.30 24.46
CA TYR A 186 -12.89 9.86 25.81
C TYR A 186 -13.73 11.13 25.78
N VAL A 187 -14.61 11.25 26.77
CA VAL A 187 -15.52 12.43 26.88
C VAL A 187 -14.71 13.71 27.09
N ASP A 188 -13.68 13.65 27.95
CA ASP A 188 -12.83 14.77 28.31
C ASP A 188 -11.45 14.27 28.81
N ALA A 189 -10.58 15.23 29.21
CA ALA A 189 -9.27 14.93 29.75
C ALA A 189 -9.34 14.18 31.08
N GLY A 190 -10.37 14.39 31.92
CA GLY A 190 -10.52 13.69 33.19
C GLY A 190 -10.77 12.20 33.00
N HIS A 191 -11.61 11.82 32.01
CA HIS A 191 -11.83 10.41 31.65
C HIS A 191 -10.57 9.76 31.05
N LEU A 192 -9.85 10.49 30.20
CA LEU A 192 -8.56 10.06 29.67
C LEU A 192 -7.55 9.82 30.80
N ASN A 193 -7.39 10.82 31.69
CA ASN A 193 -6.45 10.75 32.80
C ASN A 193 -6.75 9.59 33.74
N SER A 194 -8.03 9.36 34.05
CA SER A 194 -8.46 8.22 34.86
C SER A 194 -8.12 6.88 34.19
N ALA A 195 -8.21 6.80 32.85
CA ALA A 195 -7.91 5.58 32.12
C ALA A 195 -6.41 5.34 31.96
N TRP A 196 -5.62 6.40 31.82
CA TRP A 196 -4.18 6.34 31.55
C TRP A 196 -3.31 6.54 32.79
N GLU A 197 -3.94 6.89 33.93
CA GLU A 197 -3.23 7.24 35.16
C GLU A 197 -2.28 8.43 34.96
N THR A 198 -2.81 9.50 34.34
CA THR A 198 -2.09 10.73 33.95
C THR A 198 -2.78 11.97 34.47
N ASP A 199 -2.19 13.15 34.26
CA ASP A 199 -2.68 14.45 34.73
C ASP A 199 -2.70 15.53 33.64
N TYR A 200 -2.93 15.14 32.36
CA TYR A 200 -3.02 16.09 31.26
C TYR A 200 -4.09 17.16 31.49
N ALA A 201 -3.76 18.43 31.21
CA ALA A 201 -4.70 19.54 31.31
C ALA A 201 -5.78 19.45 30.20
N SER A 202 -5.42 18.93 29.02
CA SER A 202 -6.32 18.71 27.91
C SER A 202 -5.96 17.44 27.13
N ILE A 203 -6.89 16.95 26.29
CA ILE A 203 -6.60 15.83 25.38
C ILE A 203 -5.50 16.22 24.37
N ASP A 204 -5.34 17.52 24.08
CA ASP A 204 -4.29 18.02 23.18
C ASP A 204 -2.88 17.78 23.74
N ASP A 205 -2.74 17.67 25.06
CA ASP A 205 -1.47 17.39 25.72
C ASP A 205 -1.13 15.89 25.73
N ALA A 206 -2.09 15.02 25.41
CA ALA A 206 -1.90 13.59 25.43
C ALA A 206 -0.90 13.14 24.36
N ARG A 207 0.03 12.27 24.73
CA ARG A 207 1.08 11.74 23.85
C ARG A 207 1.00 10.23 23.76
N ALA A 208 1.28 9.70 22.57
CA ALA A 208 1.39 8.27 22.35
C ALA A 208 2.56 7.68 23.15
N VAL A 209 2.51 6.37 23.40
CA VAL A 209 3.65 5.61 23.90
C VAL A 209 4.45 5.17 22.67
N SER A 210 5.71 5.61 22.59
CA SER A 210 6.61 5.24 21.49
C SER A 210 7.25 3.85 21.67
N GLU A 211 7.21 3.32 22.91
CA GLU A 211 7.76 2.00 23.22
C GLU A 211 6.79 0.91 22.78
N MET A 212 7.28 0.00 21.96
CA MET A 212 6.51 -1.16 21.53
C MET A 212 6.48 -2.22 22.66
N PHE A 213 5.28 -2.69 23.00
CA PHE A 213 5.08 -3.64 24.11
C PHE A 213 5.72 -3.15 25.44
N PRO A 214 5.23 -2.05 26.02
CA PRO A 214 5.83 -1.49 27.22
C PRO A 214 5.81 -2.51 28.36
N ALA A 215 6.96 -2.67 29.01
CA ALA A 215 7.11 -3.56 30.15
C ALA A 215 6.36 -3.06 31.41
N ARG A 216 5.99 -1.77 31.42
CA ARG A 216 5.28 -1.12 32.53
C ARG A 216 3.76 -1.23 32.34
N PRO A 217 3.04 -1.82 33.31
CA PRO A 217 1.58 -2.00 33.22
C PRO A 217 0.80 -0.69 33.09
N ASP A 218 1.28 0.42 33.71
CA ASP A 218 0.68 1.75 33.64
C ASP A 218 0.71 2.34 32.22
N LEU A 219 1.65 1.95 31.38
CA LEU A 219 1.72 2.39 30.00
C LEU A 219 0.85 1.54 29.06
N MET A 220 0.36 0.40 29.49
CA MET A 220 -0.34 -0.55 28.63
C MET A 220 -1.62 0.04 28.01
N ARG A 221 -2.42 0.79 28.75
CA ARG A 221 -3.63 1.42 28.21
C ARG A 221 -3.32 2.46 27.16
N ARG A 222 -2.30 3.30 27.38
CA ARG A 222 -1.82 4.29 26.40
C ARG A 222 -1.32 3.59 25.12
N TYR A 223 -0.54 2.53 25.28
CA TYR A 223 -0.07 1.71 24.16
C TYR A 223 -1.23 1.09 23.37
N LEU A 224 -2.21 0.50 24.04
CA LEU A 224 -3.38 -0.07 23.37
C LEU A 224 -4.21 0.98 22.62
N ASP A 225 -4.34 2.19 23.15
CA ASP A 225 -5.04 3.25 22.46
C ASP A 225 -4.24 3.76 21.25
N PHE A 226 -2.91 3.73 21.33
CA PHE A 226 -2.07 4.02 20.19
C PHE A 226 -2.19 2.92 19.11
N VAL A 227 -2.19 1.63 19.46
CA VAL A 227 -2.44 0.53 18.51
C VAL A 227 -3.82 0.68 17.85
N ARG A 228 -4.85 1.02 18.60
CA ARG A 228 -6.20 1.28 18.06
C ARG A 228 -6.25 2.48 17.13
N PHE A 229 -5.48 3.52 17.43
CA PHE A 229 -5.31 4.65 16.53
C PHE A 229 -4.64 4.23 15.21
N GLN A 230 -3.58 3.41 15.28
CA GLN A 230 -2.93 2.86 14.08
C GLN A 230 -3.92 2.08 13.22
N HIS A 231 -4.70 1.16 13.82
CA HIS A 231 -5.74 0.42 13.12
C HIS A 231 -6.77 1.34 12.47
N TRP A 232 -7.24 2.34 13.21
CA TRP A 232 -8.17 3.33 12.70
C TRP A 232 -7.60 4.11 11.52
N TYR A 233 -6.34 4.53 11.61
CA TYR A 233 -5.66 5.28 10.55
C TYR A 233 -5.49 4.44 9.29
N VAL A 234 -4.90 3.25 9.43
CA VAL A 234 -4.67 2.30 8.32
C VAL A 234 -5.97 1.96 7.61
N THR A 235 -7.00 1.58 8.37
CA THR A 235 -8.31 1.24 7.82
C THR A 235 -8.96 2.39 7.05
N ARG A 236 -8.84 3.63 7.55
CA ARG A 236 -9.40 4.82 6.89
C ARG A 236 -8.68 5.16 5.59
N VAL A 237 -7.35 5.06 5.58
CA VAL A 237 -6.56 5.29 4.36
C VAL A 237 -6.87 4.20 3.34
N ALA A 238 -6.91 2.94 3.75
CA ALA A 238 -7.26 1.82 2.88
C ALA A 238 -8.65 1.98 2.26
N ASP A 239 -9.68 2.29 3.07
CA ASP A 239 -11.04 2.53 2.59
C ASP A 239 -11.09 3.65 1.54
N TRP A 240 -10.40 4.77 1.80
CA TRP A 240 -10.31 5.87 0.84
C TRP A 240 -9.66 5.44 -0.48
N ALA A 241 -8.52 4.76 -0.43
CA ALA A 241 -7.78 4.37 -1.62
C ALA A 241 -8.55 3.34 -2.46
N VAL A 242 -9.10 2.30 -1.81
CA VAL A 242 -9.89 1.26 -2.49
C VAL A 242 -11.14 1.85 -3.13
N ARG A 243 -11.90 2.68 -2.40
CA ARG A 243 -13.11 3.33 -2.96
C ARG A 243 -12.78 4.27 -4.11
N ALA A 244 -11.68 5.01 -4.02
CA ALA A 244 -11.26 5.91 -5.10
C ALA A 244 -11.02 5.11 -6.38
N TYR A 245 -10.22 4.04 -6.34
CA TYR A 245 -9.96 3.21 -7.52
C TYR A 245 -11.20 2.51 -8.04
N ARG A 246 -12.08 1.99 -7.16
CA ARG A 246 -13.37 1.42 -7.58
C ARG A 246 -14.24 2.45 -8.29
N ASN A 247 -14.34 3.67 -7.75
CA ASN A 247 -15.13 4.76 -8.34
C ASN A 247 -14.56 5.22 -9.69
N TYR A 248 -13.25 5.10 -9.91
CA TYR A 248 -12.61 5.39 -11.20
C TYR A 248 -12.74 4.25 -12.22
N GLY A 249 -13.29 3.10 -11.83
CA GLY A 249 -13.62 2.01 -12.72
C GLY A 249 -12.66 0.84 -12.72
N VAL A 250 -11.86 0.66 -11.67
CA VAL A 250 -11.07 -0.57 -11.46
C VAL A 250 -12.03 -1.69 -11.04
N ASP A 251 -12.20 -2.68 -11.91
CA ASP A 251 -13.14 -3.79 -11.78
C ASP A 251 -12.47 -5.18 -11.66
N VAL A 252 -11.12 -5.23 -11.67
CA VAL A 252 -10.35 -6.40 -11.25
C VAL A 252 -10.18 -6.43 -9.74
N PRO A 253 -9.82 -7.57 -9.12
CA PRO A 253 -9.57 -7.61 -7.68
C PRO A 253 -8.52 -6.59 -7.23
N ILE A 254 -8.83 -5.89 -6.11
CA ILE A 254 -7.93 -4.95 -5.44
C ILE A 254 -7.30 -5.64 -4.24
N TYR A 255 -6.00 -5.47 -4.06
CA TYR A 255 -5.31 -5.97 -2.88
C TYR A 255 -4.60 -4.85 -2.11
N LEU A 256 -4.35 -5.14 -0.84
CA LEU A 256 -3.60 -4.33 0.09
C LEU A 256 -2.41 -5.13 0.62
N ASN A 257 -1.25 -4.50 0.74
CA ASN A 257 -0.12 -5.05 1.45
C ASN A 257 0.15 -4.27 2.73
N ALA A 258 0.80 -4.92 3.68
CA ALA A 258 1.22 -4.26 4.90
C ALA A 258 2.55 -4.85 5.39
N TYR A 259 3.42 -3.99 5.91
CA TYR A 259 4.67 -4.41 6.51
C TYR A 259 4.41 -5.27 7.75
N SER A 260 5.01 -6.43 7.81
CA SER A 260 4.79 -7.42 8.88
C SER A 260 5.65 -7.21 10.13
N GLY A 261 6.63 -6.31 10.08
CA GLY A 261 7.74 -6.32 11.05
C GLY A 261 7.48 -5.63 12.38
N ALA A 262 6.62 -4.63 12.49
CA ALA A 262 6.56 -3.80 13.68
C ALA A 262 5.16 -3.41 14.17
N ALA A 263 4.16 -3.45 13.34
CA ALA A 263 2.81 -3.03 13.69
C ALA A 263 1.86 -4.22 13.69
N ILE A 264 0.97 -4.26 14.68
CA ILE A 264 -0.20 -5.13 14.62
C ILE A 264 -1.12 -4.55 13.56
N GLN A 265 -1.26 -5.23 12.43
CA GLN A 265 -2.11 -4.77 11.34
C GLN A 265 -3.58 -5.17 11.56
N PRO A 266 -4.55 -4.34 11.14
CA PRO A 266 -5.97 -4.64 11.22
C PRO A 266 -6.41 -5.57 10.07
N TRP A 267 -5.89 -6.81 10.04
CA TRP A 267 -6.09 -7.74 8.91
C TRP A 267 -7.56 -7.99 8.58
N ALA A 268 -8.40 -8.20 9.59
CA ALA A 268 -9.82 -8.46 9.39
C ALA A 268 -10.53 -7.25 8.73
N GLU A 269 -10.17 -6.04 9.11
CA GLU A 269 -10.70 -4.81 8.52
C GLU A 269 -10.17 -4.61 7.10
N LEU A 270 -8.89 -4.90 6.84
CA LEU A 270 -8.30 -4.79 5.51
C LEU A 270 -8.90 -5.80 4.54
N GLU A 271 -9.11 -7.04 4.96
CA GLU A 271 -9.79 -8.08 4.17
C GLU A 271 -11.27 -7.75 3.89
N ALA A 272 -11.92 -6.98 4.79
CA ALA A 272 -13.29 -6.52 4.56
C ALA A 272 -13.37 -5.35 3.55
N LEU A 273 -12.29 -4.63 3.32
CA LEU A 273 -12.23 -3.47 2.42
C LEU A 273 -11.76 -3.83 1.00
N ALA A 274 -10.88 -4.80 0.88
CA ALA A 274 -10.27 -5.22 -0.38
C ALA A 274 -10.59 -6.70 -0.66
N ASP A 275 -10.32 -7.16 -1.87
CA ASP A 275 -10.54 -8.56 -2.25
C ASP A 275 -9.44 -9.49 -1.72
N LEU A 276 -8.28 -8.91 -1.36
CA LEU A 276 -7.14 -9.61 -0.80
C LEU A 276 -6.31 -8.66 0.06
N ALA A 277 -5.82 -9.13 1.19
CA ALA A 277 -4.81 -8.44 1.99
C ALA A 277 -3.70 -9.44 2.38
N GLY A 278 -2.47 -8.95 2.49
CA GLY A 278 -1.37 -9.83 2.84
C GLY A 278 -0.13 -9.10 3.36
N PRO A 279 0.71 -9.77 4.17
CA PRO A 279 1.93 -9.19 4.69
C PRO A 279 3.05 -9.19 3.66
N ASP A 280 3.89 -8.15 3.71
CA ASP A 280 5.20 -8.15 3.10
C ASP A 280 6.18 -8.87 4.01
N ILE A 281 6.85 -9.87 3.48
CA ILE A 281 7.72 -10.77 4.23
C ILE A 281 9.13 -10.63 3.71
N TYR A 282 10.06 -10.27 4.61
CA TYR A 282 11.48 -10.09 4.32
C TYR A 282 12.29 -11.20 4.99
N PRO A 283 12.45 -12.37 4.36
CA PRO A 283 13.24 -13.45 4.95
C PRO A 283 14.73 -13.05 4.99
N SER A 284 15.28 -12.91 6.20
CA SER A 284 16.70 -12.68 6.35
C SER A 284 17.51 -13.92 5.99
N ARG A 285 18.79 -13.76 5.65
CA ARG A 285 19.71 -14.88 5.41
C ARG A 285 19.82 -15.80 6.62
N GLU A 286 19.80 -15.24 7.83
CA GLU A 286 19.81 -16.01 9.07
C GLU A 286 18.51 -16.81 9.24
N PHE A 287 17.38 -16.22 8.90
CA PHE A 287 16.08 -16.88 8.93
C PHE A 287 15.99 -18.03 7.92
N ALA A 288 16.51 -17.83 6.71
CA ALA A 288 16.54 -18.88 5.68
C ALA A 288 17.46 -20.06 6.03
N LEU A 289 18.49 -19.83 6.86
CA LEU A 289 19.42 -20.88 7.31
C LEU A 289 18.93 -21.66 8.53
N ARG A 290 17.94 -21.16 9.26
CA ARG A 290 17.34 -21.84 10.42
C ARG A 290 16.10 -22.63 9.99
N SER A 291 16.33 -23.86 9.52
CA SER A 291 15.29 -24.70 8.90
C SER A 291 14.00 -24.91 9.76
N GLU A 292 14.12 -24.94 11.08
CA GLU A 292 12.97 -25.12 11.98
C GLU A 292 12.16 -23.82 12.16
N GLU A 293 12.81 -22.68 12.30
CA GLU A 293 12.17 -21.37 12.40
C GLU A 293 11.51 -20.98 11.07
N HIS A 294 12.16 -21.28 9.95
CA HIS A 294 11.60 -21.09 8.61
C HIS A 294 10.32 -21.94 8.42
N ARG A 295 10.33 -23.19 8.85
CA ARG A 295 9.16 -24.03 8.78
C ARG A 295 8.00 -23.48 9.61
N LYS A 296 8.25 -23.09 10.87
CA LYS A 296 7.24 -22.49 11.77
C LYS A 296 6.66 -21.21 11.18
N PHE A 297 7.51 -20.39 10.58
CA PHE A 297 7.07 -19.16 9.89
C PHE A 297 6.21 -19.49 8.67
N MET A 298 6.63 -20.40 7.81
CA MET A 298 5.85 -20.81 6.64
C MET A 298 4.54 -21.51 7.04
N GLU A 299 4.51 -22.20 8.17
CA GLU A 299 3.29 -22.74 8.76
C GLU A 299 2.36 -21.62 9.23
N ALA A 300 2.87 -20.59 9.91
CA ALA A 300 2.08 -19.44 10.34
C ALA A 300 1.46 -18.68 9.16
N VAL A 301 2.23 -18.47 8.08
CA VAL A 301 1.75 -17.81 6.85
C VAL A 301 0.68 -18.61 6.10
N ARG A 302 0.64 -19.94 6.28
CA ARG A 302 -0.41 -20.77 5.65
C ARG A 302 -1.78 -20.66 6.33
N TYR A 303 -1.85 -20.08 7.52
CA TYR A 303 -3.08 -19.95 8.32
C TYR A 303 -3.59 -18.50 8.42
N THR A 304 -2.91 -17.54 7.82
CA THR A 304 -3.38 -16.16 7.61
C THR A 304 -3.86 -16.01 6.17
#